data_693cb4278f7be191ed8af15ee0310345
#
_entry.id   693cb4278f7be191ed8af15ee0310345
#
_cell.length_a   1.000
_cell.length_b   1.000
_cell.length_c   1.000
_cell.angle_alpha   90.00
_cell.angle_beta   90.00
_cell.angle_gamma   90.00
#
_symmetry.space_group_name_H-M   'P 1'
#
loop_
_entity.id
_entity.type
_entity.pdbx_description
1 polymer ?
#
loop_
_entity_poly.entity_id
_entity_poly.type
_entity_poly.pdbx_seq_one_letter_code
_entity_poly.pdbx_strand_id
1 'polypeptide(L)'
;MSNHRILCAAALLLWAARPSMGGDMFFHNGHTDWKIYLSPQAEPPEVFAAEELRVALQKISGADFQVLASAQVPERQAIVIGDLRNPEVQAQSGVLKLRAGPAEEVAVYTLGGRLYLAGNQPRGALYAVYRFLQHELGVRWLWPGPDGEFMPAKNNWSLPDLQFNHKAAFAYRGFHLC
;
A
#
# COMPACT_ATOMS: atom_id res chain seq x y z
N MET A 1 20.78 -22.12 63.02
CA MET A 1 19.53 -21.72 62.31
C MET A 1 19.97 -20.67 61.26
N SER A 2 20.17 -21.10 60.04
CA SER A 2 20.71 -20.22 58.97
C SER A 2 19.71 -20.17 57.82
N ASN A 3 19.13 -19.00 57.61
CA ASN A 3 18.13 -18.73 56.57
C ASN A 3 18.85 -18.35 55.28
N HIS A 4 18.92 -19.25 54.29
CA HIS A 4 19.34 -18.90 52.94
C HIS A 4 18.13 -18.38 52.14
N ARG A 5 18.10 -17.07 51.88
CA ARG A 5 17.19 -16.45 50.94
C ARG A 5 17.76 -16.63 49.52
N ILE A 6 17.07 -17.41 48.70
CA ILE A 6 17.36 -17.56 47.28
C ILE A 6 16.71 -16.38 46.56
N LEU A 7 17.51 -15.48 46.02
CA LEU A 7 17.10 -14.42 45.11
C LEU A 7 17.00 -14.99 43.69
N CYS A 8 15.76 -15.23 43.21
CA CYS A 8 15.53 -15.49 41.80
C CYS A 8 15.58 -14.16 41.03
N ALA A 9 16.68 -13.94 40.31
CA ALA A 9 16.77 -12.85 39.34
C ALA A 9 16.05 -13.25 38.07
N ALA A 10 14.86 -12.67 37.84
CA ALA A 10 14.14 -12.77 36.56
C ALA A 10 14.82 -11.83 35.56
N ALA A 11 15.61 -12.40 34.65
CA ALA A 11 16.15 -11.69 33.50
C ALA A 11 15.02 -11.43 32.49
N LEU A 12 14.45 -10.23 32.48
CA LEU A 12 13.61 -9.72 31.41
C LEU A 12 14.46 -9.49 30.17
N LEU A 13 14.40 -10.42 29.23
CA LEU A 13 14.92 -10.24 27.88
C LEU A 13 14.03 -9.21 27.16
N LEU A 14 14.42 -7.94 27.23
CA LEU A 14 13.92 -6.90 26.34
C LEU A 14 14.39 -7.22 24.92
N TRP A 15 13.50 -7.81 24.13
CA TRP A 15 13.68 -7.89 22.69
C TRP A 15 13.51 -6.47 22.13
N ALA A 16 14.61 -5.75 22.05
CA ALA A 16 14.65 -4.48 21.34
C ALA A 16 14.40 -4.76 19.85
N ALA A 17 13.21 -4.41 19.38
CA ALA A 17 12.93 -4.34 17.95
C ALA A 17 13.94 -3.37 17.34
N ARG A 18 14.90 -3.89 16.57
CA ARG A 18 15.84 -3.07 15.81
C ARG A 18 15.04 -2.32 14.76
N PRO A 19 15.12 -0.97 14.69
CA PRO A 19 14.60 -0.27 13.53
C PRO A 19 15.40 -0.76 12.30
N SER A 20 14.70 -1.41 11.38
CA SER A 20 15.25 -1.75 10.07
C SER A 20 15.50 -0.42 9.34
N MET A 21 16.76 0.01 9.22
CA MET A 21 17.18 1.19 8.45
C MET A 21 17.20 0.94 6.94
N GLY A 22 16.49 -0.08 6.46
CA GLY A 22 16.24 -0.35 5.05
C GLY A 22 14.80 -0.77 4.89
N GLY A 23 14.07 -0.20 3.94
CA GLY A 23 12.69 -0.61 3.63
C GLY A 23 12.62 -2.11 3.35
N ASP A 24 11.47 -2.71 3.60
CA ASP A 24 11.25 -4.13 3.29
C ASP A 24 11.46 -4.37 1.79
N MET A 25 12.20 -5.43 1.42
CA MET A 25 12.38 -5.82 0.02
C MET A 25 11.01 -6.03 -0.63
N PHE A 26 10.70 -5.26 -1.67
CA PHE A 26 9.41 -5.31 -2.35
C PHE A 26 9.43 -6.30 -3.51
N PHE A 27 10.52 -6.29 -4.28
CA PHE A 27 10.84 -7.32 -5.28
C PHE A 27 12.35 -7.40 -5.52
N HIS A 28 12.81 -8.59 -5.93
CA HIS A 28 14.19 -8.89 -6.23
C HIS A 28 14.31 -9.92 -7.36
N ASN A 29 14.99 -9.55 -8.45
CA ASN A 29 15.27 -10.44 -9.59
C ASN A 29 14.04 -11.21 -10.10
N GLY A 30 12.91 -10.53 -10.29
CA GLY A 30 11.68 -11.14 -10.77
C GLY A 30 10.89 -11.93 -9.72
N HIS A 31 11.21 -11.80 -8.43
CA HIS A 31 10.52 -12.47 -7.33
C HIS A 31 9.98 -11.49 -6.31
N THR A 32 8.84 -11.84 -5.70
CA THR A 32 8.23 -11.08 -4.60
C THR A 32 7.46 -12.00 -3.67
N ASP A 33 7.46 -11.68 -2.37
CA ASP A 33 6.58 -12.28 -1.37
C ASP A 33 5.32 -11.43 -1.11
N TRP A 34 5.29 -10.22 -1.68
CA TRP A 34 4.17 -9.30 -1.52
C TRP A 34 2.98 -9.72 -2.37
N LYS A 35 1.77 -9.59 -1.79
CA LYS A 35 0.51 -9.86 -2.46
C LYS A 35 -0.43 -8.67 -2.34
N ILE A 36 -1.31 -8.52 -3.32
CA ILE A 36 -2.32 -7.46 -3.37
C ILE A 36 -3.60 -7.99 -2.75
N TYR A 37 -4.15 -7.29 -1.79
CA TYR A 37 -5.36 -7.66 -1.05
C TYR A 37 -6.48 -6.66 -1.29
N LEU A 38 -7.63 -7.19 -1.70
CA LEU A 38 -8.90 -6.49 -1.84
C LEU A 38 -9.93 -7.03 -0.84
N SER A 39 -10.89 -6.21 -0.45
CA SER A 39 -12.10 -6.71 0.20
C SER A 39 -12.86 -7.67 -0.72
N PRO A 40 -13.48 -8.74 -0.22
CA PRO A 40 -14.42 -9.55 -1.00
C PRO A 40 -15.61 -8.74 -1.56
N GLN A 41 -15.90 -7.57 -1.00
CA GLN A 41 -16.94 -6.63 -1.43
C GLN A 41 -16.33 -5.42 -2.18
N ALA A 42 -15.11 -5.55 -2.74
CA ALA A 42 -14.48 -4.48 -3.49
C ALA A 42 -15.33 -4.06 -4.70
N GLU A 43 -15.43 -2.75 -4.91
CA GLU A 43 -16.14 -2.21 -6.06
C GLU A 43 -15.27 -2.17 -7.33
N PRO A 44 -15.88 -2.00 -8.52
CA PRO A 44 -15.15 -2.02 -9.78
C PRO A 44 -13.91 -1.12 -9.85
N PRO A 45 -13.90 0.12 -9.31
CA PRO A 45 -12.69 0.95 -9.31
C PRO A 45 -11.53 0.36 -8.48
N GLU A 46 -11.83 -0.37 -7.40
CA GLU A 46 -10.81 -1.02 -6.54
C GLU A 46 -10.25 -2.26 -7.23
N VAL A 47 -11.10 -3.05 -7.86
CA VAL A 47 -10.69 -4.22 -8.66
C VAL A 47 -9.82 -3.78 -9.83
N PHE A 48 -10.22 -2.72 -10.53
CA PHE A 48 -9.44 -2.14 -11.62
C PHE A 48 -8.09 -1.61 -11.12
N ALA A 49 -8.06 -0.94 -9.96
CA ALA A 49 -6.84 -0.44 -9.34
C ALA A 49 -5.84 -1.57 -9.03
N ALA A 50 -6.33 -2.71 -8.53
CA ALA A 50 -5.48 -3.86 -8.23
C ALA A 50 -4.87 -4.49 -9.50
N GLU A 51 -5.64 -4.58 -10.58
CA GLU A 51 -5.17 -5.10 -11.85
C GLU A 51 -4.15 -4.15 -12.49
N GLU A 52 -4.40 -2.84 -12.49
CA GLU A 52 -3.45 -1.81 -12.96
C GLU A 52 -2.12 -1.92 -12.20
N LEU A 53 -2.19 -2.03 -10.86
CA LEU A 53 -0.99 -2.19 -10.04
C LEU A 53 -0.25 -3.48 -10.39
N ARG A 54 -0.95 -4.62 -10.49
CA ARG A 54 -0.37 -5.91 -10.81
C ARG A 54 0.36 -5.88 -12.15
N VAL A 55 -0.30 -5.37 -13.19
CA VAL A 55 0.27 -5.28 -14.55
C VAL A 55 1.50 -4.37 -14.57
N ALA A 56 1.41 -3.20 -13.93
CA ALA A 56 2.54 -2.27 -13.86
C ALA A 56 3.73 -2.87 -13.12
N LEU A 57 3.49 -3.49 -11.95
CA LEU A 57 4.54 -4.14 -11.17
C LEU A 57 5.21 -5.29 -11.93
N GLN A 58 4.43 -6.09 -12.66
CA GLN A 58 4.98 -7.16 -13.50
C GLN A 58 5.85 -6.60 -14.63
N LYS A 59 5.41 -5.54 -15.32
CA LYS A 59 6.21 -4.87 -16.36
C LYS A 59 7.52 -4.28 -15.80
N ILE A 60 7.48 -3.72 -14.59
CA ILE A 60 8.62 -3.06 -13.95
C ILE A 60 9.65 -4.07 -13.42
N SER A 61 9.19 -5.13 -12.75
CA SER A 61 10.05 -6.03 -11.96
C SER A 61 10.21 -7.43 -12.54
N GLY A 62 9.30 -7.85 -13.43
CA GLY A 62 9.18 -9.25 -13.86
C GLY A 62 8.53 -10.17 -12.81
N ALA A 63 8.23 -9.68 -11.60
CA ALA A 63 7.64 -10.47 -10.52
C ALA A 63 6.12 -10.59 -10.65
N ASP A 64 5.57 -11.74 -10.22
CA ASP A 64 4.12 -11.97 -10.18
C ASP A 64 3.54 -11.58 -8.81
N PHE A 65 2.80 -10.49 -8.79
CA PHE A 65 2.06 -10.01 -7.62
C PHE A 65 0.63 -10.56 -7.64
N GLN A 66 0.38 -11.61 -6.87
CA GLN A 66 -0.94 -12.23 -6.79
C GLN A 66 -1.98 -11.28 -6.22
N VAL A 67 -3.17 -11.20 -6.85
CA VAL A 67 -4.33 -10.44 -6.35
C VAL A 67 -5.27 -11.39 -5.62
N LEU A 68 -5.61 -11.08 -4.38
CA LEU A 68 -6.44 -11.90 -3.50
C LEU A 68 -7.63 -11.08 -2.97
N ALA A 69 -8.85 -11.58 -3.19
CA ALA A 69 -10.04 -11.07 -2.53
C ALA A 69 -10.21 -11.79 -1.17
N SER A 70 -9.78 -11.15 -0.09
CA SER A 70 -9.78 -11.74 1.25
C SER A 70 -10.04 -10.70 2.34
N ALA A 71 -10.85 -11.08 3.33
CA ALA A 71 -11.02 -10.29 4.55
C ALA A 71 -9.84 -10.46 5.54
N GLN A 72 -9.02 -11.49 5.33
CA GLN A 72 -7.85 -11.76 6.16
C GLN A 72 -6.60 -11.27 5.43
N VAL A 73 -5.95 -10.25 5.98
CA VAL A 73 -4.72 -9.66 5.46
C VAL A 73 -3.57 -10.02 6.40
N PRO A 74 -2.47 -10.60 5.91
CA PRO A 74 -1.33 -10.93 6.76
C PRO A 74 -0.70 -9.67 7.37
N GLU A 75 0.02 -9.84 8.48
CA GLU A 75 0.63 -8.71 9.21
C GLU A 75 1.74 -8.01 8.43
N ARG A 76 2.37 -8.69 7.48
CA ARG A 76 3.49 -8.17 6.67
C ARG A 76 3.36 -8.56 5.21
N GLN A 77 4.08 -7.86 4.35
CA GLN A 77 4.18 -8.14 2.90
C GLN A 77 2.82 -8.14 2.19
N ALA A 78 1.93 -7.26 2.63
CA ALA A 78 0.60 -7.08 2.06
C ALA A 78 0.45 -5.69 1.46
N ILE A 79 -0.08 -5.62 0.24
CA ILE A 79 -0.53 -4.40 -0.40
C ILE A 79 -2.04 -4.34 -0.26
N VAL A 80 -2.54 -3.44 0.57
CA VAL A 80 -3.97 -3.30 0.85
C VAL A 80 -4.54 -2.20 -0.04
N ILE A 81 -5.47 -2.57 -0.92
CA ILE A 81 -6.19 -1.61 -1.77
C ILE A 81 -7.65 -1.57 -1.32
N GLY A 82 -8.16 -0.36 -1.10
CA GLY A 82 -9.56 -0.21 -0.71
C GLY A 82 -9.93 1.17 -0.21
N ASP A 83 -11.20 1.29 0.16
CA ASP A 83 -11.75 2.49 0.78
C ASP A 83 -12.19 2.25 2.24
N LEU A 84 -12.91 3.22 2.83
CA LEU A 84 -13.38 3.15 4.23
C LEU A 84 -14.39 2.03 4.50
N ARG A 85 -14.91 1.33 3.49
CA ARG A 85 -15.76 0.15 3.65
C ARG A 85 -14.96 -1.14 3.82
N ASN A 86 -13.69 -1.13 3.39
CA ASN A 86 -12.76 -2.22 3.66
C ASN A 86 -12.40 -2.19 5.16
N PRO A 87 -12.69 -3.27 5.94
CA PRO A 87 -12.43 -3.30 7.38
C PRO A 87 -10.98 -3.01 7.76
N GLU A 88 -10.02 -3.46 6.94
CA GLU A 88 -8.60 -3.24 7.17
C GLU A 88 -8.20 -1.75 6.99
N VAL A 89 -8.74 -1.10 5.98
CA VAL A 89 -8.55 0.35 5.75
C VAL A 89 -9.26 1.16 6.84
N GLN A 90 -10.49 0.76 7.20
CA GLN A 90 -11.27 1.42 8.23
C GLN A 90 -10.58 1.39 9.60
N ALA A 91 -10.01 0.24 9.98
CA ALA A 91 -9.25 0.10 11.23
C ALA A 91 -8.05 1.04 11.30
N GLN A 92 -7.44 1.39 10.17
CA GLN A 92 -6.29 2.28 10.07
C GLN A 92 -6.67 3.72 9.66
N SER A 93 -7.95 4.05 9.51
CA SER A 93 -8.42 5.33 8.95
C SER A 93 -7.86 6.56 9.66
N GLY A 94 -7.68 6.49 10.98
CA GLY A 94 -7.08 7.56 11.79
C GLY A 94 -5.61 7.84 11.41
N VAL A 95 -4.80 6.80 11.23
CA VAL A 95 -3.39 6.90 10.81
C VAL A 95 -3.30 7.31 9.34
N LEU A 96 -4.13 6.72 8.48
CA LEU A 96 -4.23 7.04 7.07
C LEU A 96 -4.84 8.42 6.82
N LYS A 97 -5.38 9.08 7.87
CA LYS A 97 -6.04 10.39 7.81
C LYS A 97 -7.18 10.46 6.79
N LEU A 98 -7.89 9.36 6.60
CA LEU A 98 -9.06 9.26 5.73
C LEU A 98 -10.34 9.56 6.52
N ARG A 99 -11.23 10.36 5.93
CA ARG A 99 -12.51 10.73 6.55
C ARG A 99 -13.65 10.51 5.57
N ALA A 100 -14.76 10.00 6.08
CA ALA A 100 -15.98 9.93 5.28
C ALA A 100 -16.41 11.34 4.87
N GLY A 101 -16.79 11.52 3.61
CA GLY A 101 -17.22 12.83 3.09
C GLY A 101 -17.25 12.88 1.57
N PRO A 102 -17.81 13.98 1.01
CA PRO A 102 -17.96 14.13 -0.43
C PRO A 102 -16.66 14.45 -1.16
N ALA A 103 -15.70 15.08 -0.48
CA ALA A 103 -14.39 15.39 -1.06
C ALA A 103 -13.54 14.12 -1.09
N GLU A 104 -12.93 13.86 -2.23
CA GLU A 104 -12.10 12.68 -2.45
C GLU A 104 -10.77 12.82 -1.72
N GLU A 105 -10.47 11.84 -0.87
CA GLU A 105 -9.23 11.73 -0.12
C GLU A 105 -8.46 10.49 -0.55
N VAL A 106 -7.13 10.62 -0.61
CA VAL A 106 -6.19 9.60 -1.07
C VAL A 106 -5.10 9.43 -0.02
N ALA A 107 -4.72 8.19 0.27
CA ALA A 107 -3.66 7.84 1.20
C ALA A 107 -2.72 6.79 0.60
N VAL A 108 -1.41 7.04 0.71
CA VAL A 108 -0.35 6.08 0.39
C VAL A 108 0.56 5.97 1.61
N TYR A 109 0.51 4.84 2.31
CA TYR A 109 1.22 4.65 3.57
C TYR A 109 1.88 3.30 3.66
N THR A 110 3.09 3.26 4.23
CA THR A 110 3.65 2.03 4.80
C THR A 110 3.37 2.01 6.30
N LEU A 111 2.82 0.91 6.78
CA LEU A 111 2.47 0.75 8.19
C LEU A 111 2.60 -0.71 8.61
N GLY A 112 3.49 -0.99 9.58
CA GLY A 112 3.65 -2.33 10.15
C GLY A 112 4.05 -3.42 9.15
N GLY A 113 4.82 -3.08 8.10
CA GLY A 113 5.21 -4.03 7.04
C GLY A 113 4.14 -4.24 5.96
N ARG A 114 3.15 -3.36 5.87
CA ARG A 114 2.10 -3.33 4.84
C ARG A 114 2.16 -2.03 4.05
N LEU A 115 1.74 -2.07 2.79
CA LEU A 115 1.52 -0.89 1.95
C LEU A 115 0.01 -0.67 1.81
N TYR A 116 -0.47 0.49 2.22
CA TYR A 116 -1.85 0.92 2.06
C TYR A 116 -1.97 1.88 0.89
N LEU A 117 -2.77 1.50 -0.11
CA LEU A 117 -3.16 2.32 -1.25
C LEU A 117 -4.67 2.55 -1.14
N ALA A 118 -5.06 3.60 -0.42
CA ALA A 118 -6.41 3.72 0.06
C ALA A 118 -7.04 5.08 -0.29
N GLY A 119 -8.37 5.09 -0.30
CA GLY A 119 -9.16 6.30 -0.41
C GLY A 119 -10.31 6.33 0.58
N ASN A 120 -10.99 7.48 0.71
CA ASN A 120 -12.24 7.53 1.46
C ASN A 120 -13.43 7.00 0.63
N GLN A 121 -13.25 6.84 -0.67
CA GLN A 121 -14.19 6.30 -1.65
C GLN A 121 -13.44 5.38 -2.63
N PRO A 122 -14.12 4.48 -3.37
CA PRO A 122 -13.47 3.49 -4.25
C PRO A 122 -12.52 4.11 -5.28
N ARG A 123 -12.92 5.23 -5.87
CA ARG A 123 -12.11 5.94 -6.85
C ARG A 123 -10.84 6.55 -6.24
N GLY A 124 -10.87 6.91 -4.95
CA GLY A 124 -9.71 7.35 -4.20
C GLY A 124 -8.63 6.27 -4.09
N ALA A 125 -9.01 5.00 -3.94
CA ALA A 125 -8.08 3.87 -3.96
C ALA A 125 -7.37 3.72 -5.32
N LEU A 126 -8.09 3.91 -6.43
CA LEU A 126 -7.49 3.93 -7.77
C LEU A 126 -6.46 5.06 -7.91
N TYR A 127 -6.77 6.25 -7.42
CA TYR A 127 -5.81 7.36 -7.45
C TYR A 127 -4.61 7.13 -6.53
N ALA A 128 -4.76 6.41 -5.41
CA ALA A 128 -3.64 6.01 -4.57
C ALA A 128 -2.67 5.10 -5.33
N VAL A 129 -3.18 4.14 -6.11
CA VAL A 129 -2.37 3.27 -6.97
C VAL A 129 -1.61 4.09 -8.01
N TYR A 130 -2.27 4.97 -8.76
CA TYR A 130 -1.58 5.80 -9.75
C TYR A 130 -0.54 6.73 -9.10
N ARG A 131 -0.87 7.30 -7.94
CA ARG A 131 0.09 8.11 -7.17
C ARG A 131 1.34 7.30 -6.81
N PHE A 132 1.17 6.08 -6.30
CA PHE A 132 2.28 5.19 -5.96
C PHE A 132 3.13 4.84 -7.19
N LEU A 133 2.50 4.43 -8.29
CA LEU A 133 3.19 4.09 -9.53
C LEU A 133 4.00 5.28 -10.08
N GLN A 134 3.43 6.49 -10.07
CA GLN A 134 4.09 7.68 -10.61
C GLN A 134 5.25 8.16 -9.76
N HIS A 135 5.07 8.23 -8.45
CA HIS A 135 6.01 8.91 -7.57
C HIS A 135 7.09 8.00 -7.00
N GLU A 136 6.72 6.74 -6.72
CA GLU A 136 7.64 5.80 -6.10
C GLU A 136 8.34 4.92 -7.14
N LEU A 137 7.61 4.49 -8.16
CA LEU A 137 8.16 3.61 -9.19
C LEU A 137 8.59 4.34 -10.47
N GLY A 138 8.16 5.60 -10.66
CA GLY A 138 8.59 6.44 -11.79
C GLY A 138 7.82 6.21 -13.09
N VAL A 139 6.63 5.58 -13.01
CA VAL A 139 5.75 5.40 -14.17
C VAL A 139 5.29 6.75 -14.73
N ARG A 140 5.19 6.86 -16.05
CA ARG A 140 4.64 8.05 -16.73
C ARG A 140 3.67 7.63 -17.82
N TRP A 141 2.55 8.32 -17.90
CA TRP A 141 1.59 8.27 -19.00
C TRP A 141 1.66 9.59 -19.75
N LEU A 142 2.34 9.59 -20.89
CA LEU A 142 2.67 10.80 -21.66
C LEU A 142 1.55 11.17 -22.64
N TRP A 143 0.88 10.15 -23.24
CA TRP A 143 -0.27 10.29 -24.12
C TRP A 143 -1.11 9.00 -24.10
N PRO A 144 -2.35 9.02 -24.57
CA PRO A 144 -3.20 7.82 -24.63
C PRO A 144 -2.62 6.70 -25.49
N GLY A 145 -2.74 5.47 -25.01
CA GLY A 145 -2.30 4.27 -25.71
C GLY A 145 -0.98 3.70 -25.18
N PRO A 146 -0.65 2.47 -25.58
CA PRO A 146 0.49 1.72 -25.04
C PRO A 146 1.85 2.40 -25.30
N ASP A 147 1.98 3.10 -26.43
CA ASP A 147 3.22 3.80 -26.76
C ASP A 147 3.46 5.06 -25.88
N GLY A 148 2.42 5.52 -25.17
CA GLY A 148 2.51 6.61 -24.21
C GLY A 148 2.88 6.20 -22.80
N GLU A 149 3.00 4.90 -22.54
CA GLU A 149 3.36 4.36 -21.23
C GLU A 149 4.87 4.20 -21.09
N PHE A 150 5.43 4.87 -20.10
CA PHE A 150 6.81 4.63 -19.68
C PHE A 150 6.83 3.92 -18.34
N MET A 151 7.32 2.69 -18.30
CA MET A 151 7.47 1.87 -17.10
C MET A 151 8.94 1.48 -16.94
N PRO A 152 9.68 2.10 -16.01
CA PRO A 152 11.12 1.85 -15.87
C PRO A 152 11.37 0.45 -15.31
N ALA A 153 12.14 -0.38 -16.03
CA ALA A 153 12.53 -1.70 -15.54
C ALA A 153 13.45 -1.57 -14.31
N LYS A 154 13.16 -2.38 -13.29
CA LYS A 154 13.96 -2.44 -12.05
C LYS A 154 14.14 -3.91 -11.63
N ASN A 155 15.37 -4.32 -11.41
CA ASN A 155 15.67 -5.67 -10.92
C ASN A 155 15.37 -5.82 -9.41
N ASN A 156 15.61 -4.74 -8.66
CA ASN A 156 15.45 -4.74 -7.21
C ASN A 156 14.87 -3.42 -6.75
N TRP A 157 13.96 -3.47 -5.79
CA TRP A 157 13.45 -2.27 -5.15
C TRP A 157 12.94 -2.59 -3.74
N SER A 158 13.30 -1.75 -2.78
CA SER A 158 12.81 -1.84 -1.41
C SER A 158 11.75 -0.78 -1.19
N LEU A 159 10.65 -1.14 -0.52
CA LEU A 159 9.56 -0.24 -0.20
C LEU A 159 10.04 0.77 0.85
N PRO A 160 10.08 2.07 0.54
CA PRO A 160 10.44 3.09 1.52
C PRO A 160 9.34 3.30 2.56
N ASP A 161 9.64 4.05 3.60
CA ASP A 161 8.62 4.54 4.52
C ASP A 161 7.82 5.66 3.85
N LEU A 162 6.52 5.42 3.65
CA LEU A 162 5.61 6.29 2.92
C LEU A 162 4.53 6.85 3.84
N GLN A 163 4.32 8.16 3.78
CA GLN A 163 3.26 8.87 4.50
C GLN A 163 2.72 10.00 3.62
N PHE A 164 1.83 9.65 2.72
CA PHE A 164 1.22 10.63 1.80
C PHE A 164 -0.28 10.67 1.95
N ASN A 165 -0.81 11.89 2.07
CA ASN A 165 -2.25 12.18 2.00
C ASN A 165 -2.51 13.31 1.02
N HIS A 166 -3.61 13.20 0.33
CA HIS A 166 -4.15 14.28 -0.50
C HIS A 166 -5.66 14.33 -0.38
N LYS A 167 -6.18 15.54 -0.30
CA LYS A 167 -7.61 15.83 -0.37
C LYS A 167 -7.87 16.68 -1.59
N ALA A 168 -8.78 16.24 -2.44
CA ALA A 168 -9.15 16.99 -3.62
C ALA A 168 -9.76 18.35 -3.25
N ALA A 169 -9.20 19.43 -3.81
CA ALA A 169 -9.71 20.78 -3.58
C ALA A 169 -11.08 21.02 -4.27
N PHE A 170 -11.37 20.29 -5.36
CA PHE A 170 -12.58 20.42 -6.14
C PHE A 170 -13.25 19.05 -6.31
N ALA A 171 -14.56 19.00 -6.13
CA ALA A 171 -15.38 17.79 -6.34
C ALA A 171 -15.47 17.42 -7.83
N TYR A 172 -15.47 18.41 -8.71
CA TYR A 172 -15.52 18.23 -10.17
C TYR A 172 -14.22 18.68 -10.81
N ARG A 173 -13.62 17.81 -11.63
CA ARG A 173 -12.38 18.06 -12.39
C ARG A 173 -12.62 17.52 -13.80
N GLY A 174 -12.84 18.41 -14.75
CA GLY A 174 -13.06 18.05 -16.14
C GLY A 174 -12.77 19.23 -17.06
N PHE A 175 -12.51 18.93 -18.33
CA PHE A 175 -12.40 19.92 -19.38
C PHE A 175 -13.68 19.84 -20.24
N HIS A 176 -14.30 20.99 -20.50
CA HIS A 176 -15.30 21.12 -21.54
C HIS A 176 -14.60 21.62 -22.79
N LEU A 177 -14.61 20.78 -23.83
CA LEU A 177 -14.26 21.23 -25.18
C LEU A 177 -15.54 21.81 -25.80
N CYS A 178 -15.53 23.10 -26.04
CA CYS A 178 -16.60 23.79 -26.77
C CYS A 178 -16.36 23.66 -28.26
#